data_3241cb16c035c6265638d037c8588dc8
#
_entry.id   3241cb16c035c6265638d037c8588dc8
#
_cell.length_a   1.000
_cell.length_b   1.000
_cell.length_c   1.000
_cell.angle_alpha   90.00
_cell.angle_beta   90.00
_cell.angle_gamma   90.00
#
_symmetry.space_group_name_H-M   'P 1'
#
loop_
_entity.id
_entity.type
_entity.pdbx_description
1 polymer ?
#
loop_
_entity_poly.entity_id
_entity_poly.type
_entity_poly.pdbx_seq_one_letter_code
_entity_poly.pdbx_strand_id
1 'polypeptide(L)'
;VMCLTGCNSASLRSLAVWKSTGDGVATIEETISDSDYVPLAIWHESYETAQRIAAEQGAAVLVGFTGSDWCRPCKRLKRNVLDSDEFMTWTEGKVILLELDYPKVTKQSAEIKEQNEALKQRYQISQYPTILLLDQNGEVLGQIAAEKDETPAAFIEKAESILGI
;
A
#
# COMPACT_ATOMS: atom_id res chain seq x y z
N VAL A 1 -19.32 -29.02 35.97
CA VAL A 1 -18.49 -27.89 36.34
C VAL A 1 -17.39 -27.71 35.26
N MET A 2 -17.57 -27.04 34.37
CA MET A 2 -17.41 -25.85 33.57
C MET A 2 -16.03 -25.24 33.54
N CYS A 3 -15.45 -25.20 32.43
CA CYS A 3 -14.47 -24.18 32.10
C CYS A 3 -14.62 -23.75 30.64
N LEU A 4 -14.90 -22.47 30.47
CA LEU A 4 -15.06 -21.79 29.22
C LEU A 4 -13.77 -21.06 28.87
N THR A 5 -13.18 -21.42 27.78
CA THR A 5 -12.09 -20.63 27.15
C THR A 5 -12.67 -19.87 25.98
N GLY A 6 -12.67 -18.54 26.10
CA GLY A 6 -13.14 -17.65 25.05
C GLY A 6 -12.16 -17.57 23.88
N CYS A 7 -12.61 -17.95 22.71
CA CYS A 7 -12.00 -17.58 21.45
C CYS A 7 -12.50 -16.20 21.07
N ASN A 8 -11.57 -15.25 20.96
CA ASN A 8 -11.84 -13.92 20.44
C ASN A 8 -11.70 -13.97 18.91
N SER A 9 -12.81 -14.28 18.24
CA SER A 9 -12.91 -14.14 16.79
C SER A 9 -13.23 -12.69 16.47
N ALA A 10 -12.35 -12.02 15.72
CA ALA A 10 -12.64 -10.74 15.11
C ALA A 10 -13.88 -10.88 14.22
N SER A 11 -14.95 -10.25 14.64
CA SER A 11 -16.28 -10.34 14.03
C SER A 11 -16.30 -9.51 12.74
N LEU A 12 -16.26 -10.18 11.61
CA LEU A 12 -16.75 -9.63 10.34
C LEU A 12 -18.25 -9.36 10.52
N ARG A 13 -18.63 -8.11 10.72
CA ARG A 13 -20.04 -7.72 10.74
C ARG A 13 -20.55 -7.62 9.30
N SER A 14 -20.95 -8.77 8.77
CA SER A 14 -21.82 -8.85 7.61
C SER A 14 -23.21 -8.38 8.02
N LEU A 15 -23.64 -7.23 7.53
CA LEU A 15 -25.03 -6.78 7.67
C LEU A 15 -25.84 -7.41 6.53
N ALA A 16 -26.37 -8.61 6.77
CA ALA A 16 -27.33 -9.23 5.88
C ALA A 16 -28.70 -8.56 6.05
N VAL A 17 -29.21 -7.93 5.00
CA VAL A 17 -30.57 -7.42 4.97
C VAL A 17 -31.48 -8.49 4.39
N TRP A 18 -32.38 -9.03 5.21
CA TRP A 18 -33.39 -10.02 4.80
C TRP A 18 -34.56 -9.33 4.09
N LYS A 19 -34.77 -9.63 2.81
CA LYS A 19 -36.01 -9.33 2.10
C LYS A 19 -36.72 -10.66 1.84
N SER A 20 -37.94 -10.79 2.39
CA SER A 20 -38.83 -11.92 2.12
C SER A 20 -39.66 -11.59 0.89
N THR A 21 -39.43 -12.32 -0.21
CA THR A 21 -40.35 -12.39 -1.34
C THR A 21 -41.23 -13.62 -1.17
N GLY A 22 -42.54 -13.53 -1.54
CA GLY A 22 -43.60 -14.46 -1.21
C GLY A 22 -43.48 -15.90 -1.73
N ASP A 23 -42.36 -16.31 -2.31
CA ASP A 23 -42.18 -17.62 -2.96
C ASP A 23 -41.14 -18.51 -2.28
N GLY A 24 -40.76 -18.20 -1.01
CA GLY A 24 -39.97 -19.08 -0.18
C GLY A 24 -38.52 -19.30 -0.61
N VAL A 25 -37.99 -18.56 -1.57
CA VAL A 25 -36.56 -18.58 -1.97
C VAL A 25 -35.90 -17.33 -1.43
N ALA A 26 -35.04 -17.51 -0.42
CA ALA A 26 -34.21 -16.44 0.10
C ALA A 26 -32.97 -16.25 -0.81
N THR A 27 -32.94 -15.22 -1.60
CA THR A 27 -31.74 -14.77 -2.31
C THR A 27 -31.00 -13.76 -1.43
N ILE A 28 -29.75 -14.06 -1.10
CA ILE A 28 -28.84 -13.14 -0.44
C ILE A 28 -28.22 -12.31 -1.56
N GLU A 29 -28.70 -11.09 -1.76
CA GLU A 29 -27.97 -10.09 -2.55
C GLU A 29 -27.01 -9.39 -1.58
N GLU A 30 -25.74 -9.82 -1.59
CA GLU A 30 -24.68 -9.05 -0.99
C GLU A 30 -24.42 -7.82 -1.89
N THR A 31 -25.02 -6.70 -1.51
CA THR A 31 -24.62 -5.42 -2.08
C THR A 31 -23.33 -4.99 -1.40
N ILE A 32 -22.20 -5.50 -1.90
CA ILE A 32 -20.91 -4.85 -1.65
C ILE A 32 -21.01 -3.51 -2.37
N SER A 33 -21.05 -2.41 -1.61
CA SER A 33 -21.00 -1.09 -2.23
C SER A 33 -19.63 -0.95 -2.90
N ASP A 34 -19.62 -0.53 -4.15
CA ASP A 34 -18.43 -0.31 -4.97
C ASP A 34 -17.46 0.72 -4.33
N SER A 35 -17.92 1.41 -3.27
CA SER A 35 -17.14 2.38 -2.49
C SER A 35 -16.22 1.76 -1.43
N ASP A 36 -16.39 0.47 -1.07
CA ASP A 36 -15.61 -0.19 -0.03
C ASP A 36 -14.50 -1.10 -0.57
N TYR A 37 -14.48 -1.31 -1.90
CA TYR A 37 -13.39 -2.03 -2.56
C TYR A 37 -12.21 -1.09 -2.80
N VAL A 38 -11.22 -1.13 -1.93
CA VAL A 38 -9.93 -0.50 -2.16
C VAL A 38 -8.99 -1.55 -2.76
N PRO A 39 -8.64 -1.45 -4.04
CA PRO A 39 -7.67 -2.35 -4.64
C PRO A 39 -6.33 -2.23 -3.88
N LEU A 40 -5.86 -3.33 -3.29
CA LEU A 40 -4.66 -3.35 -2.46
C LEU A 40 -3.38 -3.12 -3.26
N ALA A 41 -3.40 -3.40 -4.55
CA ALA A 41 -2.25 -3.33 -5.45
C ALA A 41 -2.28 -2.09 -6.37
N ILE A 42 -2.66 -0.92 -5.85
CA ILE A 42 -2.57 0.35 -6.57
C ILE A 42 -1.60 1.32 -5.90
N TRP A 43 -0.92 2.12 -6.71
CA TRP A 43 -0.10 3.20 -6.22
C TRP A 43 -0.95 4.41 -5.84
N HIS A 44 -0.91 4.78 -4.57
CA HIS A 44 -1.53 5.99 -4.05
C HIS A 44 -0.57 7.17 -4.16
N GLU A 45 -1.10 8.39 -4.34
CA GLU A 45 -0.32 9.64 -4.32
C GLU A 45 -0.53 10.41 -3.00
N SER A 46 -1.63 10.13 -2.29
CA SER A 46 -1.95 10.77 -1.00
C SER A 46 -1.38 9.96 0.16
N TYR A 47 -0.49 10.58 0.93
CA TYR A 47 0.07 9.99 2.15
C TYR A 47 -1.00 9.70 3.20
N GLU A 48 -1.93 10.64 3.40
CA GLU A 48 -3.03 10.48 4.36
C GLU A 48 -3.90 9.26 3.99
N THR A 49 -4.23 9.12 2.71
CA THR A 49 -5.00 7.96 2.21
C THR A 49 -4.25 6.67 2.43
N ALA A 50 -2.97 6.61 2.07
CA ALA A 50 -2.16 5.40 2.25
C ALA A 50 -2.03 5.00 3.73
N GLN A 51 -1.79 5.96 4.62
CA GLN A 51 -1.70 5.71 6.06
C GLN A 51 -3.02 5.24 6.66
N ARG A 52 -4.14 5.85 6.26
CA ARG A 52 -5.47 5.42 6.72
C ARG A 52 -5.76 3.98 6.31
N ILE A 53 -5.51 3.63 5.05
CA ILE A 53 -5.72 2.25 4.57
C ILE A 53 -4.79 1.27 5.30
N ALA A 54 -3.52 1.65 5.50
CA ALA A 54 -2.56 0.83 6.24
C ALA A 54 -3.02 0.56 7.67
N ALA A 55 -3.54 1.58 8.37
CA ALA A 55 -4.08 1.44 9.72
C ALA A 55 -5.33 0.55 9.77
N GLU A 56 -6.24 0.69 8.80
CA GLU A 56 -7.46 -0.14 8.70
C GLU A 56 -7.15 -1.61 8.43
N GLN A 57 -6.10 -1.89 7.67
CA GLN A 57 -5.74 -3.25 7.25
C GLN A 57 -4.62 -3.89 8.09
N GLY A 58 -4.00 -3.14 8.97
CA GLY A 58 -2.85 -3.63 9.72
C GLY A 58 -1.60 -3.84 8.85
N ALA A 59 -1.51 -3.16 7.70
CA ALA A 59 -0.45 -3.31 6.73
C ALA A 59 0.67 -2.25 6.91
N ALA A 60 1.86 -2.52 6.36
CA ALA A 60 2.90 -1.52 6.20
C ALA A 60 2.66 -0.65 4.96
N VAL A 61 3.34 0.50 4.86
CA VAL A 61 3.33 1.34 3.66
C VAL A 61 4.69 1.28 2.98
N LEU A 62 4.72 0.85 1.71
CA LEU A 62 5.91 0.94 0.88
C LEU A 62 5.88 2.28 0.13
N VAL A 63 6.81 3.15 0.47
CA VAL A 63 6.89 4.51 -0.07
C VAL A 63 8.02 4.62 -1.07
N GLY A 64 7.69 4.96 -2.31
CA GLY A 64 8.65 5.23 -3.36
C GLY A 64 8.85 6.73 -3.60
N PHE A 65 10.02 7.26 -3.26
CA PHE A 65 10.44 8.62 -3.64
C PHE A 65 11.09 8.56 -5.01
N THR A 66 10.50 9.22 -5.99
CA THR A 66 10.87 9.08 -7.40
C THR A 66 10.94 10.42 -8.14
N GLY A 67 11.48 10.41 -9.34
CA GLY A 67 11.47 11.53 -10.30
C GLY A 67 11.08 10.98 -11.66
N SER A 68 9.77 10.86 -11.91
CA SER A 68 9.19 10.12 -13.04
C SER A 68 9.68 10.60 -14.41
N ASP A 69 9.90 11.88 -14.58
CA ASP A 69 10.27 12.46 -15.88
C ASP A 69 11.79 12.58 -16.12
N TRP A 70 12.63 12.61 -15.08
CA TRP A 70 14.08 12.84 -15.21
C TRP A 70 14.97 11.73 -14.63
N CYS A 71 14.51 10.97 -13.62
CA CYS A 71 15.33 9.99 -12.89
C CYS A 71 15.45 8.66 -13.65
N ARG A 72 16.53 8.41 -14.36
CA ARG A 72 16.77 7.16 -15.10
C ARG A 72 16.76 5.90 -14.20
N PRO A 73 17.44 5.90 -13.03
CA PRO A 73 17.38 4.75 -12.13
C PRO A 73 15.95 4.45 -11.64
N CYS A 74 15.15 5.50 -11.34
CA CYS A 74 13.76 5.34 -10.92
C CYS A 74 12.91 4.65 -12.00
N LYS A 75 13.02 5.12 -13.25
CA LYS A 75 12.32 4.52 -14.40
C LYS A 75 12.69 3.06 -14.61
N ARG A 76 13.96 2.71 -14.37
CA ARG A 76 14.42 1.32 -14.48
C ARG A 76 13.85 0.45 -13.38
N LEU A 77 13.93 0.90 -12.11
CA LEU A 77 13.36 0.20 -10.97
C LEU A 77 11.86 -0.02 -11.16
N LYS A 78 11.13 1.04 -11.54
CA LYS A 78 9.69 0.96 -11.80
C LYS A 78 9.39 -0.13 -12.83
N ARG A 79 9.96 -0.04 -14.02
CA ARG A 79 9.70 -0.97 -15.13
C ARG A 79 10.12 -2.42 -14.83
N ASN A 80 11.27 -2.62 -14.16
CA ASN A 80 11.84 -3.95 -14.00
C ASN A 80 11.35 -4.66 -12.73
N VAL A 81 10.90 -3.90 -11.73
CA VAL A 81 10.50 -4.44 -10.42
C VAL A 81 9.09 -4.03 -10.06
N LEU A 82 8.84 -2.73 -9.88
CA LEU A 82 7.63 -2.24 -9.25
C LEU A 82 6.35 -2.40 -10.11
N ASP A 83 6.50 -2.48 -11.43
CA ASP A 83 5.40 -2.75 -12.38
C ASP A 83 5.33 -4.23 -12.78
N SER A 84 6.12 -5.12 -12.18
CA SER A 84 6.08 -6.54 -12.49
C SER A 84 4.89 -7.23 -11.81
N ASP A 85 4.30 -8.23 -12.49
CA ASP A 85 3.21 -9.03 -11.93
C ASP A 85 3.62 -9.72 -10.62
N GLU A 86 4.88 -10.16 -10.52
CA GLU A 86 5.43 -10.80 -9.34
C GLU A 86 5.40 -9.86 -8.13
N PHE A 87 5.89 -8.61 -8.29
CA PHE A 87 5.88 -7.62 -7.23
C PHE A 87 4.45 -7.20 -6.87
N MET A 88 3.61 -6.90 -7.86
CA MET A 88 2.23 -6.48 -7.64
C MET A 88 1.42 -7.56 -6.90
N THR A 89 1.56 -8.82 -7.29
CA THR A 89 0.94 -9.96 -6.58
C THR A 89 1.45 -10.10 -5.15
N TRP A 90 2.76 -9.91 -4.94
CA TRP A 90 3.34 -9.97 -3.60
C TRP A 90 2.80 -8.87 -2.67
N THR A 91 2.52 -7.67 -3.20
CA THR A 91 2.03 -6.54 -2.38
C THR A 91 0.63 -6.75 -1.83
N GLU A 92 -0.19 -7.59 -2.48
CA GLU A 92 -1.57 -7.84 -2.07
C GLU A 92 -1.67 -8.33 -0.63
N GLY A 93 -2.40 -7.58 0.19
CA GLY A 93 -2.61 -7.89 1.62
C GLY A 93 -1.38 -7.73 2.52
N LYS A 94 -0.25 -7.25 2.00
CA LYS A 94 1.00 -7.08 2.77
C LYS A 94 1.39 -5.62 2.96
N VAL A 95 1.38 -4.85 1.88
CA VAL A 95 1.80 -3.45 1.91
C VAL A 95 0.87 -2.57 1.09
N ILE A 96 0.71 -1.34 1.52
CA ILE A 96 0.05 -0.27 0.76
C ILE A 96 1.13 0.47 -0.01
N LEU A 97 0.89 0.72 -1.31
CA LEU A 97 1.86 1.38 -2.19
C LEU A 97 1.62 2.89 -2.23
N LEU A 98 2.66 3.67 -1.96
CA LEU A 98 2.63 5.14 -2.01
C LEU A 98 3.77 5.64 -2.92
N GLU A 99 3.44 6.36 -3.99
CA GLU A 99 4.40 7.01 -4.87
C GLU A 99 4.46 8.51 -4.59
N LEU A 100 5.62 8.99 -4.18
CA LEU A 100 5.89 10.41 -4.00
C LEU A 100 6.81 10.86 -5.14
N ASP A 101 6.20 11.44 -6.18
CA ASP A 101 6.90 11.90 -7.38
C ASP A 101 7.38 13.34 -7.23
N TYR A 102 8.57 13.62 -7.73
CA TYR A 102 9.23 14.93 -7.77
C TYR A 102 9.59 15.30 -9.21
N PRO A 103 8.59 15.53 -10.07
CA PRO A 103 8.81 15.82 -11.47
C PRO A 103 9.45 17.21 -11.66
N LYS A 104 10.22 17.36 -12.76
CA LYS A 104 10.81 18.64 -13.18
C LYS A 104 10.01 19.34 -14.27
N VAL A 105 9.31 18.58 -15.09
CA VAL A 105 8.57 19.05 -16.26
C VAL A 105 7.07 18.87 -16.06
N THR A 106 6.64 17.72 -15.59
CA THR A 106 5.24 17.41 -15.35
C THR A 106 4.67 18.25 -14.21
N LYS A 107 3.49 18.83 -14.42
CA LYS A 107 2.82 19.63 -13.40
C LYS A 107 2.09 18.72 -12.40
N GLN A 108 2.20 19.06 -11.13
CA GLN A 108 1.45 18.49 -10.03
C GLN A 108 0.53 19.55 -9.42
N SER A 109 -0.50 19.12 -8.69
CA SER A 109 -1.30 20.03 -7.87
C SER A 109 -0.46 20.66 -6.75
N ALA A 110 -0.89 21.80 -6.25
CA ALA A 110 -0.19 22.48 -5.17
C ALA A 110 -0.15 21.63 -3.88
N GLU A 111 -1.26 20.94 -3.61
CA GLU A 111 -1.44 20.09 -2.42
C GLU A 111 -0.47 18.90 -2.44
N ILE A 112 -0.37 18.19 -3.58
CA ILE A 112 0.55 17.04 -3.73
C ILE A 112 2.00 17.52 -3.64
N LYS A 113 2.33 18.66 -4.25
CA LYS A 113 3.67 19.21 -4.17
C LYS A 113 4.06 19.59 -2.73
N GLU A 114 3.17 20.23 -1.99
CA GLU A 114 3.39 20.62 -0.60
C GLU A 114 3.55 19.37 0.29
N GLN A 115 2.66 18.39 0.15
CA GLN A 115 2.77 17.09 0.82
C GLN A 115 4.14 16.45 0.56
N ASN A 116 4.53 16.34 -0.71
CA ASN A 116 5.75 15.65 -1.10
C ASN A 116 7.00 16.35 -0.53
N GLU A 117 7.06 17.68 -0.57
CA GLU A 117 8.17 18.43 0.03
C GLU A 117 8.24 18.27 1.54
N ALA A 118 7.10 18.25 2.24
CA ALA A 118 7.05 18.00 3.68
C ALA A 118 7.56 16.60 4.03
N LEU A 119 7.14 15.57 3.30
CA LEU A 119 7.58 14.19 3.49
C LEU A 119 9.05 13.98 3.15
N LYS A 120 9.55 14.65 2.10
CA LYS A 120 10.98 14.66 1.77
C LYS A 120 11.83 15.18 2.90
N GLN A 121 11.39 16.27 3.55
CA GLN A 121 12.07 16.84 4.73
C GLN A 121 11.96 15.91 5.94
N ARG A 122 10.76 15.39 6.23
CA ARG A 122 10.51 14.48 7.35
C ARG A 122 11.43 13.26 7.31
N TYR A 123 11.54 12.63 6.13
CA TYR A 123 12.33 11.42 5.94
C TYR A 123 13.75 11.68 5.43
N GLN A 124 14.18 12.95 5.36
CA GLN A 124 15.53 13.39 4.99
C GLN A 124 16.00 12.82 3.63
N ILE A 125 15.10 12.81 2.65
CA ILE A 125 15.38 12.23 1.33
C ILE A 125 16.30 13.13 0.52
N SER A 126 17.47 12.61 0.16
CA SER A 126 18.51 13.31 -0.63
C SER A 126 18.82 12.66 -1.97
N GLN A 127 18.35 11.43 -2.21
CA GLN A 127 18.65 10.64 -3.41
C GLN A 127 17.38 10.02 -3.99
N TYR A 128 17.44 9.68 -5.28
CA TYR A 128 16.35 9.01 -6.01
C TYR A 128 16.88 7.84 -6.85
N PRO A 129 16.20 6.69 -6.90
CA PRO A 129 15.05 6.37 -6.06
C PRO A 129 15.44 6.16 -4.60
N THR A 130 14.54 6.45 -3.68
CA THR A 130 14.58 5.97 -2.30
C THR A 130 13.29 5.23 -2.02
N ILE A 131 13.39 4.02 -1.47
CA ILE A 131 12.23 3.21 -1.09
C ILE A 131 12.29 2.98 0.41
N LEU A 132 11.23 3.40 1.11
CA LEU A 132 11.06 3.17 2.54
C LEU A 132 9.90 2.23 2.81
N LEU A 133 10.01 1.44 3.85
CA LEU A 133 8.89 0.76 4.49
C LEU A 133 8.56 1.49 5.78
N LEU A 134 7.29 1.88 5.91
CA LEU A 134 6.77 2.57 7.09
C LEU A 134 5.75 1.69 7.80
N ASP A 135 5.64 1.87 9.10
CA ASP A 135 4.53 1.32 9.86
C ASP A 135 3.24 2.16 9.68
N GLN A 136 2.18 1.75 10.36
CA GLN A 136 0.86 2.41 10.34
C GLN A 136 0.88 3.83 10.96
N ASN A 137 1.93 4.18 11.72
CA ASN A 137 2.11 5.50 12.32
C ASN A 137 3.02 6.40 11.48
N GLY A 138 3.56 5.88 10.37
CA GLY A 138 4.51 6.57 9.51
C GLY A 138 5.93 6.60 10.05
N GLU A 139 6.27 5.66 10.95
CA GLU A 139 7.64 5.46 11.41
C GLU A 139 8.39 4.52 10.46
N VAL A 140 9.67 4.79 10.24
CA VAL A 140 10.48 4.04 9.28
C VAL A 140 10.85 2.67 9.86
N LEU A 141 10.37 1.59 9.25
CA LEU A 141 10.77 0.22 9.53
C LEU A 141 12.13 -0.10 8.91
N GLY A 142 12.37 0.40 7.70
CA GLY A 142 13.62 0.23 6.99
C GLY A 142 13.63 0.86 5.61
N GLN A 143 14.82 0.87 4.98
CA GLN A 143 15.02 1.35 3.62
C GLN A 143 15.48 0.19 2.74
N ILE A 144 14.86 0.06 1.56
CA ILE A 144 15.28 -0.91 0.55
C ILE A 144 16.28 -0.23 -0.38
N ALA A 145 17.51 -0.72 -0.37
CA ALA A 145 18.53 -0.29 -1.34
C ALA A 145 18.26 -0.94 -2.69
N ALA A 146 17.80 -0.13 -3.66
CA ALA A 146 17.58 -0.60 -5.02
C ALA A 146 18.90 -0.65 -5.79
N GLU A 147 19.21 -1.80 -6.37
CA GLU A 147 20.42 -2.03 -7.16
C GLU A 147 20.17 -1.76 -8.65
N LYS A 148 21.28 -1.66 -9.42
CA LYS A 148 21.19 -1.36 -10.85
C LYS A 148 20.44 -2.45 -11.63
N ASP A 149 20.71 -3.71 -11.30
CA ASP A 149 20.14 -4.88 -11.98
C ASP A 149 19.19 -5.65 -11.04
N GLU A 150 18.41 -4.89 -10.25
CA GLU A 150 17.44 -5.42 -9.30
C GLU A 150 16.38 -6.28 -10.00
N THR A 151 16.10 -7.45 -9.41
CA THR A 151 15.00 -8.33 -9.83
C THR A 151 13.83 -8.21 -8.86
N PRO A 152 12.58 -8.51 -9.29
CA PRO A 152 11.44 -8.51 -8.38
C PRO A 152 11.67 -9.41 -7.17
N ALA A 153 12.15 -10.64 -7.36
CA ALA A 153 12.41 -11.58 -6.27
C ALA A 153 13.42 -11.05 -5.25
N ALA A 154 14.55 -10.50 -5.70
CA ALA A 154 15.56 -9.94 -4.79
C ALA A 154 15.05 -8.70 -4.04
N PHE A 155 14.24 -7.88 -4.68
CA PHE A 155 13.61 -6.72 -4.04
C PHE A 155 12.59 -7.15 -2.98
N ILE A 156 11.76 -8.16 -3.29
CA ILE A 156 10.77 -8.76 -2.38
C ILE A 156 11.48 -9.34 -1.16
N GLU A 157 12.54 -10.12 -1.33
CA GLU A 157 13.33 -10.69 -0.22
C GLU A 157 13.84 -9.60 0.75
N LYS A 158 14.33 -8.47 0.21
CA LYS A 158 14.75 -7.33 1.03
C LYS A 158 13.58 -6.72 1.80
N ALA A 159 12.41 -6.59 1.16
CA ALA A 159 11.21 -6.07 1.79
C ALA A 159 10.71 -7.00 2.90
N GLU A 160 10.64 -8.30 2.65
CA GLU A 160 10.24 -9.33 3.62
C GLU A 160 11.17 -9.36 4.83
N SER A 161 12.48 -9.24 4.60
CA SER A 161 13.48 -9.17 5.68
C SER A 161 13.24 -7.97 6.62
N ILE A 162 12.82 -6.82 6.08
CA ILE A 162 12.49 -5.62 6.88
C ILE A 162 11.17 -5.81 7.63
N LEU A 163 10.18 -6.42 6.97
CA LEU A 163 8.85 -6.67 7.53
C LEU A 163 8.83 -7.82 8.55
N GLY A 164 9.83 -8.68 8.54
CA GLY A 164 9.92 -9.86 9.42
C GLY A 164 8.96 -10.98 9.04
N ILE A 165 8.68 -11.16 7.75
CA ILE A 165 7.76 -12.18 7.20
C ILE A 165 8.48 -13.12 6.24
#